data_311b003e8503be1c847010b2db606069
#
_entry.id   311b003e8503be1c847010b2db606069
#
_cell.length_a   1.000
_cell.length_b   1.000
_cell.length_c   1.000
_cell.angle_alpha   90.00
_cell.angle_beta   90.00
_cell.angle_gamma   90.00
#
_symmetry.space_group_name_H-M   'P 1'
#
loop_
_entity.id
_entity.type
_entity.pdbx_description
1 polymer ?
#
loop_
_entity_poly.entity_id
_entity_poly.type
_entity_poly.pdbx_seq_one_letter_code
_entity_poly.pdbx_strand_id
1 'polypeptide(L)'
;MNLNILGIDFEDWYHPQLVQPFVKNLEHDPKIINGIKKIIELLQKNKTSATFFMVGELLEHDPSILDLILDNGHEIAFHTMTHSNLNELTKEKFLNELDTFDNLTDGKSKGFRAPTFSLNRNTSWVIDALLEKKYLYDSSVVPVKTQLYGFTNCQLEPFRISNSSLTRNDPNGELLEFPLMIGKFFGKTMPVSGGFYLRFLPLKTS
;
A
#
# COMPACT_ATOMS: atom_id res chain seq x y z
N MET A 1 3.20 -21.29 -12.57
CA MET A 1 2.01 -20.43 -12.73
C MET A 1 2.44 -19.04 -12.23
N ASN A 2 2.48 -18.03 -13.11
CA ASN A 2 2.79 -16.67 -12.66
C ASN A 2 1.52 -16.09 -12.01
N LEU A 3 1.54 -15.89 -10.70
CA LEU A 3 0.44 -15.28 -9.97
C LEU A 3 0.70 -13.76 -9.94
N ASN A 4 -0.24 -12.97 -10.48
CA ASN A 4 -0.23 -11.52 -10.36
C ASN A 4 -1.17 -11.12 -9.22
N ILE A 5 -0.69 -10.25 -8.33
CA ILE A 5 -1.46 -9.72 -7.20
C ILE A 5 -1.80 -8.27 -7.53
N LEU A 6 -3.07 -7.91 -7.40
CA LEU A 6 -3.55 -6.55 -7.59
C LEU A 6 -3.73 -5.87 -6.25
N GLY A 7 -2.91 -4.85 -5.98
CA GLY A 7 -3.07 -3.94 -4.86
C GLY A 7 -3.59 -2.59 -5.33
N ILE A 8 -4.56 -2.05 -4.62
CA ILE A 8 -5.17 -0.75 -4.86
C ILE A 8 -4.96 0.10 -3.62
N ASP A 9 -4.21 1.20 -3.76
CA ASP A 9 -4.09 2.18 -2.69
C ASP A 9 -5.41 2.96 -2.66
N PHE A 10 -6.19 2.73 -1.58
CA PHE A 10 -7.49 3.37 -1.38
C PHE A 10 -7.29 4.66 -0.58
N GLU A 11 -6.94 5.68 -1.34
CA GLU A 11 -6.65 7.04 -0.88
C GLU A 11 -7.43 8.07 -1.71
N ASP A 12 -7.68 9.24 -1.16
CA ASP A 12 -8.35 10.32 -1.88
C ASP A 12 -7.34 11.32 -2.47
N TRP A 13 -7.81 12.24 -3.32
CA TRP A 13 -7.01 13.23 -4.05
C TRP A 13 -6.15 14.13 -3.16
N TYR A 14 -6.52 14.31 -1.91
CA TYR A 14 -5.79 15.16 -0.94
C TYR A 14 -4.72 14.40 -0.13
N HIS A 15 -4.70 13.07 -0.15
CA HIS A 15 -3.74 12.25 0.57
C HIS A 15 -2.31 12.26 -0.03
N PRO A 16 -2.11 12.28 -1.37
CA PRO A 16 -0.76 12.19 -1.92
C PRO A 16 0.16 13.29 -1.37
N GLN A 17 1.37 12.89 -0.93
CA GLN A 17 2.34 13.78 -0.29
C GLN A 17 2.64 15.06 -1.10
N LEU A 18 2.62 14.96 -2.44
CA LEU A 18 2.84 16.12 -3.31
C LEU A 18 1.66 17.12 -3.31
N VAL A 19 0.47 16.70 -2.90
CA VAL A 19 -0.74 17.53 -2.85
C VAL A 19 -0.94 18.13 -1.46
N GLN A 20 -0.59 17.39 -0.40
CA GLN A 20 -0.80 17.81 0.99
C GLN A 20 -0.39 19.26 1.33
N PRO A 21 0.78 19.79 0.87
CA PRO A 21 1.17 21.14 1.17
C PRO A 21 0.20 22.22 0.67
N PHE A 22 -0.57 21.92 -0.39
CA PHE A 22 -1.49 22.85 -1.02
C PHE A 22 -2.91 22.79 -0.45
N VAL A 23 -3.23 21.72 0.28
CA VAL A 23 -4.59 21.45 0.73
C VAL A 23 -4.73 21.39 2.25
N LYS A 24 -3.64 21.46 3.00
CA LYS A 24 -3.58 21.27 4.46
C LYS A 24 -4.60 22.07 5.27
N ASN A 25 -5.05 23.21 4.78
CA ASN A 25 -5.99 24.11 5.46
C ASN A 25 -7.39 24.12 4.83
N LEU A 26 -7.69 23.18 3.94
CA LEU A 26 -8.99 23.06 3.29
C LEU A 26 -9.81 21.98 3.98
N GLU A 27 -11.12 22.17 4.05
CA GLU A 27 -12.03 21.07 4.38
C GLU A 27 -12.07 20.10 3.20
N HIS A 28 -11.96 18.81 3.50
CA HIS A 28 -11.94 17.76 2.49
C HIS A 28 -13.17 16.89 2.62
N ASP A 29 -13.83 16.68 1.49
CA ASP A 29 -14.92 15.71 1.36
C ASP A 29 -14.38 14.54 0.51
N PRO A 30 -14.29 13.31 1.06
CA PRO A 30 -13.75 12.17 0.35
C PRO A 30 -14.54 11.85 -0.92
N LYS A 31 -13.87 11.90 -2.07
CA LYS A 31 -14.46 11.62 -3.38
C LYS A 31 -14.33 10.17 -3.79
N ILE A 32 -13.29 9.48 -3.28
CA ILE A 32 -13.04 8.06 -3.59
C ILE A 32 -14.21 7.16 -3.16
N ILE A 33 -14.91 7.52 -2.09
CA ILE A 33 -16.07 6.80 -1.57
C ILE A 33 -17.15 6.64 -2.65
N ASN A 34 -17.35 7.68 -3.48
CA ASN A 34 -18.30 7.62 -4.59
C ASN A 34 -17.83 6.71 -5.74
N GLY A 35 -16.51 6.42 -5.79
CA GLY A 35 -15.88 5.62 -6.84
C GLY A 35 -15.82 4.13 -6.55
N ILE A 36 -15.88 3.72 -5.27
CA ILE A 36 -15.59 2.34 -4.87
C ILE A 36 -16.51 1.31 -5.52
N LYS A 37 -17.81 1.61 -5.63
CA LYS A 37 -18.79 0.70 -6.26
C LYS A 37 -18.40 0.38 -7.71
N LYS A 38 -17.95 1.39 -8.47
CA LYS A 38 -17.50 1.21 -9.86
C LYS A 38 -16.23 0.38 -9.95
N ILE A 39 -15.32 0.53 -8.98
CA ILE A 39 -14.10 -0.29 -8.90
C ILE A 39 -14.46 -1.74 -8.65
N ILE A 40 -15.33 -2.01 -7.67
CA ILE A 40 -15.80 -3.36 -7.35
C ILE A 40 -16.54 -4.00 -8.54
N GLU A 41 -17.45 -3.28 -9.19
CA GLU A 41 -18.14 -3.75 -10.40
C GLU A 41 -17.13 -4.14 -11.51
N LEU A 42 -16.09 -3.33 -11.71
CA LEU A 42 -15.03 -3.62 -12.67
C LEU A 42 -14.24 -4.88 -12.32
N LEU A 43 -13.89 -5.06 -11.05
CA LEU A 43 -13.20 -6.23 -10.54
C LEU A 43 -14.05 -7.50 -10.70
N GLN A 44 -15.33 -7.45 -10.34
CA GLN A 44 -16.29 -8.54 -10.52
C GLN A 44 -16.44 -8.93 -11.99
N LYS A 45 -16.61 -7.95 -12.89
CA LYS A 45 -16.71 -8.17 -14.33
C LYS A 45 -15.49 -8.93 -14.87
N ASN A 46 -14.31 -8.65 -14.31
CA ASN A 46 -13.06 -9.30 -14.72
C ASN A 46 -12.71 -10.53 -13.88
N LYS A 47 -13.57 -10.95 -12.95
CA LYS A 47 -13.34 -12.08 -12.02
C LYS A 47 -12.00 -11.96 -11.29
N THR A 48 -11.68 -10.77 -10.85
CA THR A 48 -10.41 -10.43 -10.20
C THR A 48 -10.67 -10.00 -8.77
N SER A 49 -9.90 -10.56 -7.82
CA SER A 49 -9.83 -10.04 -6.45
C SER A 49 -8.69 -9.04 -6.33
N ALA A 50 -8.80 -8.13 -5.38
CA ALA A 50 -7.78 -7.14 -5.07
C ALA A 50 -7.60 -6.99 -3.57
N THR A 51 -6.43 -6.51 -3.16
CA THR A 51 -6.17 -5.99 -1.81
C THR A 51 -6.32 -4.47 -1.84
N PHE A 52 -7.18 -3.92 -1.01
CA PHE A 52 -7.33 -2.48 -0.83
C PHE A 52 -6.45 -2.03 0.34
N PHE A 53 -5.36 -1.33 0.04
CA PHE A 53 -4.52 -0.66 1.04
C PHE A 53 -5.21 0.63 1.45
N MET A 54 -5.89 0.58 2.59
CA MET A 54 -6.86 1.57 3.05
C MET A 54 -6.21 2.62 3.93
N VAL A 55 -6.42 3.89 3.61
CA VAL A 55 -6.18 5.00 4.55
C VAL A 55 -7.29 4.98 5.60
N GLY A 56 -6.91 4.85 6.88
CA GLY A 56 -7.85 4.53 7.96
C GLY A 56 -8.94 5.56 8.19
N GLU A 57 -8.65 6.87 8.02
CA GLU A 57 -9.64 7.93 8.18
C GLU A 57 -10.84 7.81 7.21
N LEU A 58 -10.67 7.12 6.08
CA LEU A 58 -11.78 6.86 5.16
C LEU A 58 -12.79 5.85 5.73
N LEU A 59 -12.32 4.88 6.53
CA LEU A 59 -13.19 3.96 7.27
C LEU A 59 -13.85 4.65 8.48
N GLU A 60 -13.17 5.59 9.13
CA GLU A 60 -13.79 6.40 10.18
C GLU A 60 -14.92 7.26 9.60
N HIS A 61 -14.73 7.79 8.38
CA HIS A 61 -15.72 8.60 7.68
C HIS A 61 -16.92 7.77 7.19
N ASP A 62 -16.67 6.60 6.61
CA ASP A 62 -17.72 5.69 6.12
C ASP A 62 -17.37 4.22 6.42
N PRO A 63 -17.76 3.69 7.60
CA PRO A 63 -17.49 2.30 7.98
C PRO A 63 -18.10 1.25 7.03
N SER A 64 -19.13 1.61 6.26
CA SER A 64 -19.80 0.67 5.35
C SER A 64 -18.90 0.19 4.20
N ILE A 65 -17.82 0.90 3.94
CA ILE A 65 -16.79 0.52 2.95
C ILE A 65 -16.15 -0.81 3.28
N LEU A 66 -15.95 -1.10 4.57
CA LEU A 66 -15.35 -2.36 5.02
C LEU A 66 -16.17 -3.56 4.51
N ASP A 67 -17.46 -3.57 4.83
CA ASP A 67 -18.36 -4.66 4.43
C ASP A 67 -18.46 -4.73 2.91
N LEU A 68 -18.54 -3.58 2.24
CA LEU A 68 -18.59 -3.52 0.78
C LEU A 68 -17.38 -4.18 0.11
N ILE A 69 -16.17 -4.01 0.66
CA ILE A 69 -14.94 -4.63 0.16
C ILE A 69 -14.94 -6.13 0.45
N LEU A 70 -15.20 -6.51 1.71
CA LEU A 70 -15.09 -7.90 2.16
C LEU A 70 -16.17 -8.79 1.57
N ASP A 71 -17.43 -8.35 1.51
CA ASP A 71 -18.56 -9.12 0.97
C ASP A 71 -18.43 -9.39 -0.52
N ASN A 72 -17.62 -8.59 -1.22
CA ASN A 72 -17.31 -8.79 -2.64
C ASN A 72 -16.03 -9.61 -2.88
N GLY A 73 -15.48 -10.25 -1.83
CA GLY A 73 -14.35 -11.18 -1.94
C GLY A 73 -13.00 -10.49 -2.16
N HIS A 74 -12.88 -9.24 -1.71
CA HIS A 74 -11.62 -8.49 -1.71
C HIS A 74 -11.01 -8.46 -0.32
N GLU A 75 -9.74 -8.11 -0.24
CA GLU A 75 -8.97 -7.99 0.99
C GLU A 75 -8.80 -6.51 1.37
N ILE A 76 -8.75 -6.25 2.69
CA ILE A 76 -8.36 -4.94 3.22
C ILE A 76 -6.99 -5.04 3.89
N ALA A 77 -6.14 -4.04 3.65
CA ALA A 77 -4.83 -3.90 4.24
C ALA A 77 -4.59 -2.45 4.69
N PHE A 78 -3.65 -2.25 5.58
CA PHE A 78 -3.40 -0.94 6.20
C PHE A 78 -2.50 -0.04 5.34
N HIS A 79 -2.83 1.26 5.29
CA HIS A 79 -2.07 2.29 4.56
C HIS A 79 -1.86 3.57 5.39
N THR A 80 -1.59 3.42 6.70
CA THR A 80 -1.61 4.42 7.77
C THR A 80 -3.00 5.07 7.97
N MET A 81 -3.19 5.75 9.10
CA MET A 81 -4.50 6.35 9.39
C MET A 81 -4.79 7.58 8.51
N THR A 82 -3.79 8.39 8.20
CA THR A 82 -3.93 9.67 7.47
C THR A 82 -2.98 9.79 6.29
N HIS A 83 -2.56 8.65 5.70
CA HIS A 83 -1.56 8.60 4.62
C HIS A 83 -0.22 9.24 5.02
N SER A 84 0.14 9.14 6.30
CA SER A 84 1.38 9.71 6.84
C SER A 84 2.61 8.97 6.31
N ASN A 85 3.63 9.74 5.89
CA ASN A 85 4.93 9.19 5.51
C ASN A 85 5.61 8.58 6.75
N LEU A 86 6.19 7.37 6.63
CA LEU A 86 6.82 6.67 7.76
C LEU A 86 7.96 7.48 8.41
N ASN A 87 8.64 8.36 7.65
CA ASN A 87 9.68 9.23 8.22
C ASN A 87 9.11 10.32 9.16
N GLU A 88 7.81 10.54 9.16
CA GLU A 88 7.10 11.51 10.02
C GLU A 88 6.49 10.84 11.26
N LEU A 89 6.53 9.50 11.33
CA LEU A 89 5.99 8.70 12.41
C LEU A 89 7.10 8.19 13.35
N THR A 90 6.73 8.04 14.62
CA THR A 90 7.49 7.22 15.58
C THR A 90 6.89 5.82 15.63
N LYS A 91 7.68 4.82 16.12
CA LYS A 91 7.17 3.46 16.32
C LYS A 91 5.91 3.45 17.21
N GLU A 92 5.90 4.25 18.27
CA GLU A 92 4.76 4.33 19.20
C GLU A 92 3.49 4.85 18.50
N LYS A 93 3.60 5.94 17.72
CA LYS A 93 2.46 6.47 16.97
C LYS A 93 1.94 5.44 15.96
N PHE A 94 2.85 4.77 15.25
CA PHE A 94 2.47 3.75 14.27
C PHE A 94 1.77 2.56 14.92
N LEU A 95 2.23 2.09 16.09
CA LEU A 95 1.55 1.04 16.86
C LEU A 95 0.14 1.46 17.28
N ASN A 96 -0.05 2.70 17.70
CA ASN A 96 -1.37 3.24 18.04
C ASN A 96 -2.29 3.32 16.79
N GLU A 97 -1.74 3.69 15.64
CA GLU A 97 -2.49 3.68 14.37
C GLU A 97 -2.89 2.26 13.97
N LEU A 98 -2.01 1.26 14.14
CA LEU A 98 -2.34 -0.15 13.90
C LEU A 98 -3.46 -0.62 14.83
N ASP A 99 -3.42 -0.29 16.13
CA ASP A 99 -4.49 -0.63 17.06
C ASP A 99 -5.83 0.01 16.67
N THR A 100 -5.80 1.27 16.25
CA THR A 100 -7.00 1.97 15.78
C THR A 100 -7.57 1.28 14.54
N PHE A 101 -6.73 0.97 13.56
CA PHE A 101 -7.15 0.30 12.33
C PHE A 101 -7.64 -1.13 12.56
N ASP A 102 -6.98 -1.88 13.43
CA ASP A 102 -7.42 -3.22 13.83
C ASP A 102 -8.79 -3.20 14.50
N ASN A 103 -9.08 -2.19 15.32
CA ASN A 103 -10.41 -1.99 15.89
C ASN A 103 -11.46 -1.66 14.82
N LEU A 104 -11.15 -0.80 13.85
CA LEU A 104 -12.06 -0.46 12.74
C LEU A 104 -12.36 -1.66 11.82
N THR A 105 -11.43 -2.59 11.70
CA THR A 105 -11.51 -3.74 10.79
C THR A 105 -11.80 -5.08 11.48
N ASP A 106 -12.08 -5.09 12.79
CA ASP A 106 -12.22 -6.33 13.59
C ASP A 106 -11.00 -7.26 13.43
N GLY A 107 -9.79 -6.71 13.32
CA GLY A 107 -8.55 -7.48 13.12
C GLY A 107 -8.48 -8.27 11.82
N LYS A 108 -9.32 -7.95 10.83
CA LYS A 108 -9.36 -8.62 9.52
C LYS A 108 -8.21 -8.19 8.60
N SER A 109 -7.57 -7.05 8.88
CA SER A 109 -6.39 -6.60 8.13
C SER A 109 -5.13 -7.39 8.56
N LYS A 110 -4.37 -7.88 7.58
CA LYS A 110 -3.12 -8.62 7.81
C LYS A 110 -1.97 -8.14 6.93
N GLY A 111 -2.22 -7.19 6.06
CA GLY A 111 -1.24 -6.61 5.15
C GLY A 111 -1.02 -5.12 5.40
N PHE A 112 0.14 -4.64 4.97
CA PHE A 112 0.52 -3.23 5.05
C PHE A 112 1.15 -2.75 3.74
N ARG A 113 0.98 -1.47 3.45
CA ARG A 113 1.77 -0.74 2.45
C ARG A 113 2.08 0.65 2.98
N ALA A 114 3.34 1.05 2.93
CA ALA A 114 3.78 2.38 3.34
C ALA A 114 3.32 3.45 2.34
N PRO A 115 2.67 4.54 2.79
CA PRO A 115 2.40 5.68 1.93
C PRO A 115 3.64 6.20 1.23
N THR A 116 3.50 6.55 -0.06
CA THR A 116 4.60 7.01 -0.93
C THR A 116 5.79 6.03 -0.95
N PHE A 117 5.56 4.74 -0.63
CA PHE A 117 6.61 3.72 -0.52
C PHE A 117 7.76 4.17 0.39
N SER A 118 7.42 4.79 1.52
CA SER A 118 8.35 5.44 2.44
C SER A 118 9.16 4.50 3.34
N LEU A 119 9.03 3.17 3.12
CA LEU A 119 9.89 2.20 3.78
C LEU A 119 11.34 2.39 3.33
N ASN A 120 12.24 2.55 4.29
CA ASN A 120 13.68 2.72 4.07
C ASN A 120 14.46 2.28 5.32
N ARG A 121 15.79 2.43 5.33
CA ARG A 121 16.61 2.00 6.47
C ARG A 121 16.27 2.72 7.78
N ASN A 122 15.85 3.99 7.73
CA ASN A 122 15.53 4.76 8.94
C ASN A 122 14.14 4.38 9.48
N THR A 123 13.27 3.83 8.63
CA THR A 123 11.90 3.41 8.98
C THR A 123 11.77 1.89 9.09
N SER A 124 12.88 1.12 9.05
CA SER A 124 12.86 -0.35 9.12
C SER A 124 12.24 -0.91 10.41
N TRP A 125 12.15 -0.10 11.47
CA TRP A 125 11.44 -0.42 12.72
C TRP A 125 9.96 -0.77 12.50
N VAL A 126 9.38 -0.38 11.35
CA VAL A 126 8.00 -0.72 10.95
C VAL A 126 7.83 -2.23 10.83
N ILE A 127 8.85 -2.96 10.37
CA ILE A 127 8.80 -4.43 10.26
C ILE A 127 8.53 -5.07 11.62
N ASP A 128 9.28 -4.63 12.65
CA ASP A 128 9.08 -5.15 14.01
C ASP A 128 7.71 -4.76 14.57
N ALA A 129 7.22 -3.56 14.27
CA ALA A 129 5.89 -3.11 14.70
C ALA A 129 4.76 -3.91 14.04
N LEU A 130 4.88 -4.22 12.76
CA LEU A 130 3.93 -5.07 12.04
C LEU A 130 3.90 -6.49 12.60
N LEU A 131 5.06 -7.08 12.89
CA LEU A 131 5.16 -8.41 13.51
C LEU A 131 4.56 -8.42 14.93
N GLU A 132 4.80 -7.37 15.73
CA GLU A 132 4.21 -7.20 17.07
C GLU A 132 2.67 -7.24 17.02
N LYS A 133 2.08 -6.66 15.97
CA LYS A 133 0.63 -6.66 15.71
C LYS A 133 0.14 -7.84 14.85
N LYS A 134 1.00 -8.83 14.59
CA LYS A 134 0.67 -10.07 13.84
C LYS A 134 0.21 -9.81 12.41
N TYR A 135 0.75 -8.78 11.78
CA TYR A 135 0.64 -8.60 10.35
C TYR A 135 1.47 -9.67 9.64
N LEU A 136 1.01 -10.10 8.47
CA LEU A 136 1.59 -11.24 7.75
C LEU A 136 2.48 -10.81 6.60
N TYR A 137 2.19 -9.65 6.00
CA TYR A 137 2.93 -9.19 4.84
C TYR A 137 2.99 -7.67 4.72
N ASP A 138 3.98 -7.21 3.97
CA ASP A 138 4.19 -5.85 3.50
C ASP A 138 4.24 -5.81 1.97
N SER A 139 3.93 -4.67 1.38
CA SER A 139 4.07 -4.40 -0.06
C SER A 139 4.57 -2.99 -0.29
N SER A 140 5.67 -2.63 0.40
CA SER A 140 6.24 -1.27 0.37
C SER A 140 7.52 -1.16 -0.44
N VAL A 141 8.13 -2.29 -0.84
CA VAL A 141 9.41 -2.29 -1.53
C VAL A 141 9.23 -2.07 -3.02
N VAL A 142 9.85 -1.02 -3.55
CA VAL A 142 9.95 -0.75 -4.99
C VAL A 142 11.34 -1.13 -5.46
N PRO A 143 11.50 -2.17 -6.32
CA PRO A 143 12.81 -2.70 -6.73
C PRO A 143 13.56 -1.84 -7.74
N VAL A 144 13.32 -0.54 -7.74
CA VAL A 144 14.05 0.44 -8.56
C VAL A 144 14.15 1.75 -7.80
N LYS A 145 15.34 2.35 -7.78
CA LYS A 145 15.56 3.64 -7.13
C LYS A 145 15.01 4.77 -7.99
N THR A 146 14.10 5.55 -7.41
CA THR A 146 13.58 6.80 -7.97
C THR A 146 14.13 7.99 -7.18
N GLN A 147 13.69 9.20 -7.48
CA GLN A 147 14.04 10.40 -6.71
C GLN A 147 13.38 10.42 -5.31
N LEU A 148 12.18 9.80 -5.19
CA LEU A 148 11.37 9.88 -3.98
C LEU A 148 11.47 8.62 -3.12
N TYR A 149 11.59 7.42 -3.74
CA TYR A 149 11.53 6.13 -3.05
C TYR A 149 12.26 5.03 -3.80
N GLY A 150 12.23 3.82 -3.23
CA GLY A 150 12.71 2.60 -3.86
C GLY A 150 14.14 2.24 -3.53
N PHE A 151 14.51 1.04 -3.95
CA PHE A 151 15.79 0.42 -3.62
C PHE A 151 16.53 -0.04 -4.87
N THR A 152 17.87 -0.13 -4.77
CA THR A 152 18.72 -0.78 -5.77
C THR A 152 19.02 -2.21 -5.35
N ASN A 153 19.30 -3.09 -6.30
CA ASN A 153 19.69 -4.49 -6.06
C ASN A 153 18.66 -5.27 -5.20
N CYS A 154 17.39 -5.03 -5.46
CA CYS A 154 16.30 -5.66 -4.73
C CYS A 154 15.86 -6.96 -5.42
N GLN A 155 15.39 -7.93 -4.62
CA GLN A 155 14.71 -9.12 -5.11
C GLN A 155 13.37 -8.72 -5.74
N LEU A 156 12.98 -9.41 -6.83
CA LEU A 156 11.76 -9.12 -7.57
C LEU A 156 10.60 -10.04 -7.20
N GLU A 157 10.93 -11.26 -6.81
CA GLU A 157 9.96 -12.26 -6.34
C GLU A 157 9.64 -12.01 -4.87
N PRO A 158 8.47 -12.44 -4.35
CA PRO A 158 8.17 -12.35 -2.93
C PRO A 158 9.25 -12.98 -2.06
N PHE A 159 9.56 -12.34 -0.94
CA PHE A 159 10.64 -12.76 -0.05
C PHE A 159 10.36 -12.35 1.40
N ARG A 160 11.08 -12.98 2.35
CA ARG A 160 10.95 -12.62 3.77
C ARG A 160 11.89 -11.47 4.09
N ILE A 161 11.35 -10.46 4.78
CA ILE A 161 12.11 -9.28 5.21
C ILE A 161 12.24 -9.23 6.74
N SER A 162 13.26 -8.49 7.16
CA SER A 162 13.47 -8.06 8.56
C SER A 162 13.93 -6.60 8.57
N ASN A 163 14.02 -5.98 9.76
CA ASN A 163 14.55 -4.64 9.91
C ASN A 163 16.00 -4.48 9.43
N SER A 164 16.76 -5.59 9.39
CA SER A 164 18.16 -5.63 8.90
C SER A 164 18.27 -5.92 7.41
N SER A 165 17.25 -6.51 6.77
CA SER A 165 17.25 -6.87 5.35
C SER A 165 15.94 -6.52 4.67
N LEU A 166 15.89 -5.34 4.02
CA LEU A 166 14.71 -4.81 3.33
C LEU A 166 14.67 -5.16 1.83
N THR A 167 15.73 -5.70 1.25
CA THR A 167 15.83 -5.83 -0.21
C THR A 167 16.09 -7.25 -0.70
N ARG A 168 16.39 -8.17 0.20
CA ARG A 168 16.71 -9.56 -0.11
C ARG A 168 16.14 -10.47 0.97
N ASN A 169 15.88 -11.70 0.57
CA ASN A 169 15.39 -12.72 1.49
C ASN A 169 16.29 -12.86 2.71
N ASP A 170 15.68 -12.70 3.87
CA ASP A 170 16.28 -13.01 5.16
C ASP A 170 15.74 -14.36 5.64
N PRO A 171 16.57 -15.39 5.81
CA PRO A 171 16.11 -16.70 6.29
C PRO A 171 15.43 -16.65 7.66
N ASN A 172 15.74 -15.64 8.47
CA ASN A 172 15.17 -15.41 9.79
C ASN A 172 14.02 -14.37 9.77
N GLY A 173 13.72 -13.80 8.60
CA GLY A 173 12.62 -12.86 8.44
C GLY A 173 11.28 -13.56 8.62
N GLU A 174 10.35 -12.93 9.32
CA GLU A 174 9.03 -13.48 9.56
C GLU A 174 7.95 -12.80 8.72
N LEU A 175 8.17 -11.54 8.30
CA LEU A 175 7.24 -10.79 7.48
C LEU A 175 7.49 -11.10 5.98
N LEU A 176 6.42 -11.36 5.23
CA LEU A 176 6.51 -11.58 3.79
C LEU A 176 6.42 -10.24 3.05
N GLU A 177 7.36 -9.97 2.17
CA GLU A 177 7.33 -8.80 1.27
C GLU A 177 6.84 -9.18 -0.11
N PHE A 178 5.89 -8.40 -0.64
CA PHE A 178 5.45 -8.45 -2.03
C PHE A 178 5.94 -7.20 -2.77
N PRO A 179 7.13 -7.24 -3.40
CA PRO A 179 7.69 -6.06 -4.04
C PRO A 179 6.84 -5.61 -5.23
N LEU A 180 6.84 -4.30 -5.49
CA LEU A 180 6.12 -3.74 -6.63
C LEU A 180 6.72 -4.21 -7.95
N MET A 181 5.84 -4.44 -8.90
CA MET A 181 6.25 -4.83 -10.25
C MET A 181 6.97 -3.69 -10.96
N ILE A 182 8.10 -4.02 -11.59
CA ILE A 182 8.89 -3.11 -12.42
C ILE A 182 8.98 -3.64 -13.84
N GLY A 183 9.17 -2.75 -14.80
CA GLY A 183 9.32 -3.09 -16.22
C GLY A 183 10.45 -2.31 -16.87
N LYS A 184 10.82 -2.71 -18.10
CA LYS A 184 11.80 -1.99 -18.92
C LYS A 184 11.09 -1.24 -20.04
N PHE A 185 11.28 0.09 -20.08
CA PHE A 185 10.77 0.96 -21.13
C PHE A 185 11.93 1.79 -21.69
N PHE A 186 12.15 1.71 -23.00
CA PHE A 186 13.26 2.42 -23.69
C PHE A 186 14.62 2.22 -23.00
N GLY A 187 14.91 0.99 -22.54
CA GLY A 187 16.17 0.65 -21.88
C GLY A 187 16.28 1.08 -20.41
N LYS A 188 15.29 1.80 -19.85
CA LYS A 188 15.25 2.19 -18.44
C LYS A 188 14.29 1.32 -17.65
N THR A 189 14.71 0.89 -16.47
CA THR A 189 13.85 0.21 -15.50
C THR A 189 13.02 1.24 -14.76
N MET A 190 11.71 1.01 -14.66
CA MET A 190 10.76 1.88 -13.94
C MET A 190 9.61 1.07 -13.35
N PRO A 191 8.92 1.58 -12.34
CA PRO A 191 7.67 0.98 -11.88
C PRO A 191 6.65 0.94 -13.01
N VAL A 192 5.88 -0.14 -13.10
CA VAL A 192 4.79 -0.28 -14.11
C VAL A 192 3.40 -0.10 -13.50
N SER A 193 3.34 0.15 -12.21
CA SER A 193 2.12 0.38 -11.42
C SER A 193 2.15 1.76 -10.75
N GLY A 194 0.99 2.19 -10.26
CA GLY A 194 0.79 3.49 -9.66
C GLY A 194 0.16 4.51 -10.63
N GLY A 195 -0.64 5.41 -10.07
CA GLY A 195 -1.48 6.34 -10.84
C GLY A 195 -0.72 7.23 -11.81
N PHE A 196 0.53 7.58 -11.50
CA PHE A 196 1.38 8.36 -12.39
C PHE A 196 1.76 7.55 -13.64
N TYR A 197 2.32 6.36 -13.47
CA TYR A 197 2.80 5.53 -14.59
C TYR A 197 1.67 5.04 -15.46
N LEU A 198 0.54 4.63 -14.88
CA LEU A 198 -0.63 4.17 -15.62
C LEU A 198 -1.23 5.24 -16.55
N ARG A 199 -1.08 6.52 -16.21
CA ARG A 199 -1.56 7.63 -17.05
C ARG A 199 -0.64 7.94 -18.23
N PHE A 200 0.65 7.63 -18.12
CA PHE A 200 1.65 7.99 -19.15
C PHE A 200 2.13 6.80 -19.99
N LEU A 201 1.91 5.57 -19.52
CA LEU A 201 2.28 4.39 -20.31
C LEU A 201 1.23 4.14 -21.39
N PRO A 202 1.65 3.93 -22.65
CA PRO A 202 0.72 3.59 -23.72
C PRO A 202 0.10 2.22 -23.44
N LEU A 203 -1.21 2.18 -23.24
CA LEU A 203 -1.97 0.94 -23.24
C LEU A 203 -1.94 0.38 -24.66
N LYS A 204 -1.05 -0.57 -24.94
CA LYS A 204 -1.19 -1.40 -26.13
C LYS A 204 -2.34 -2.34 -25.90
N THR A 205 -3.47 -2.04 -26.50
CA THR A 205 -4.49 -3.05 -26.78
C THR A 205 -3.92 -4.01 -27.82
N SER A 206 -3.45 -5.15 -27.36
CA SER A 206 -3.15 -6.30 -28.21
C SER A 206 -4.36 -7.22 -28.24
#